data_00790770fbf02c5137d5dfc63bd4f5f9
#
_entry.id   00790770fbf02c5137d5dfc63bd4f5f9
#
_cell.length_a   1.000
_cell.length_b   1.000
_cell.length_c   1.000
_cell.angle_alpha   90.00
_cell.angle_beta   90.00
_cell.angle_gamma   90.00
#
_symmetry.space_group_name_H-M   'P 1'
#
loop_
_entity.id
_entity.type
_entity.pdbx_description
1 polymer ?
#
loop_
_entity_poly.entity_id
_entity_poly.type
_entity_poly.pdbx_seq_one_letter_code
_entity_poly.pdbx_strand_id
1 'polypeptide(L)'
;MFDLKPEEARLLLNIALMAVGGNRFRSAAKILAVLELFRPNHPSVAVAKTVALMSAGDFEAAVAYVDGEALRKFPDSAMLKAFKGMALIRMERKTEALPVLREAARSTDDPAAAKMAEDLLKS
;
A
#
# COMPACT_ATOMS: atom_id res chain seq x y z
N MET A 1 17.08 23.09 10.15
CA MET A 1 16.39 21.77 10.18
C MET A 1 16.20 21.28 8.74
N PHE A 2 16.55 20.05 8.50
CA PHE A 2 16.36 19.45 7.19
C PHE A 2 14.88 19.11 6.99
N ASP A 3 14.30 19.57 5.88
CA ASP A 3 12.92 19.30 5.55
C ASP A 3 12.83 18.88 4.08
N LEU A 4 11.87 18.01 3.79
CA LEU A 4 11.67 17.45 2.47
C LEU A 4 10.52 18.18 1.77
N LYS A 5 10.84 18.82 0.64
CA LYS A 5 9.82 19.50 -0.16
C LYS A 5 8.89 18.47 -0.83
N PRO A 6 7.63 18.85 -1.14
CA PRO A 6 6.70 17.92 -1.79
C PRO A 6 7.22 17.32 -3.09
N GLU A 7 7.94 18.09 -3.91
CA GLU A 7 8.53 17.61 -5.16
C GLU A 7 9.61 16.56 -4.90
N GLU A 8 10.43 16.80 -3.86
CA GLU A 8 11.49 15.87 -3.47
C GLU A 8 10.91 14.57 -2.93
N ALA A 9 9.84 14.67 -2.12
CA ALA A 9 9.14 13.49 -1.61
C ALA A 9 8.55 12.66 -2.75
N ARG A 10 7.94 13.31 -3.73
CA ARG A 10 7.37 12.63 -4.89
C ARG A 10 8.45 11.93 -5.72
N LEU A 11 9.59 12.60 -5.90
CA LEU A 11 10.72 12.02 -6.64
C LEU A 11 11.24 10.77 -5.93
N LEU A 12 11.42 10.82 -4.61
CA LEU A 12 11.88 9.68 -3.82
C LEU A 12 10.87 8.53 -3.88
N LEU A 13 9.57 8.84 -3.82
CA LEU A 13 8.53 7.83 -3.94
C LEU A 13 8.59 7.12 -5.29
N ASN A 14 8.75 7.89 -6.37
CA ASN A 14 8.88 7.33 -7.71
C ASN A 14 10.13 6.45 -7.84
N ILE A 15 11.25 6.87 -7.25
CA ILE A 15 12.47 6.07 -7.25
C ILE A 15 12.26 4.76 -6.49
N ALA A 16 11.58 4.82 -5.35
CA ALA A 16 11.27 3.61 -4.57
C ALA A 16 10.40 2.65 -5.37
N LEU A 17 9.38 3.13 -6.06
CA LEU A 17 8.50 2.30 -6.88
C LEU A 17 9.24 1.70 -8.07
N MET A 18 10.16 2.46 -8.67
CA MET A 18 11.03 1.92 -9.73
C MET A 18 11.95 0.83 -9.20
N ALA A 19 12.47 0.99 -8.00
CA ALA A 19 13.31 -0.03 -7.37
C ALA A 19 12.52 -1.31 -7.11
N VAL A 20 11.27 -1.19 -6.68
CA VAL A 20 10.37 -2.35 -6.51
C VAL A 20 10.17 -3.07 -7.84
N GLY A 21 9.90 -2.33 -8.92
CA GLY A 21 9.73 -2.89 -10.26
C GLY A 21 10.98 -3.60 -10.77
N GLY A 22 12.16 -3.18 -10.34
CA GLY A 22 13.44 -3.79 -10.69
C GLY A 22 13.92 -4.86 -9.70
N ASN A 23 13.05 -5.32 -8.80
CA ASN A 23 13.38 -6.29 -7.75
C ASN A 23 14.44 -5.80 -6.75
N ARG A 24 14.59 -4.50 -6.60
CA ARG A 24 15.53 -3.88 -5.65
C ARG A 24 14.82 -3.53 -4.34
N PHE A 25 14.30 -4.53 -3.67
CA PHE A 25 13.45 -4.32 -2.49
C PHE A 25 14.18 -3.66 -1.31
N ARG A 26 15.47 -3.95 -1.13
CA ARG A 26 16.25 -3.31 -0.07
C ARG A 26 16.39 -1.80 -0.30
N SER A 27 16.67 -1.42 -1.55
CA SER A 27 16.77 -0.01 -1.91
C SER A 27 15.44 0.70 -1.73
N ALA A 28 14.35 0.06 -2.18
CA ALA A 28 13.00 0.59 -2.00
C ALA A 28 12.68 0.77 -0.52
N ALA A 29 12.99 -0.23 0.31
CA ALA A 29 12.72 -0.17 1.75
C ALA A 29 13.47 0.98 2.43
N LYS A 30 14.72 1.22 2.05
CA LYS A 30 15.52 2.32 2.58
C LYS A 30 14.92 3.68 2.21
N ILE A 31 14.51 3.85 0.96
CA ILE A 31 13.92 5.09 0.47
C ILE A 31 12.58 5.35 1.17
N LEU A 32 11.75 4.30 1.29
CA LEU A 32 10.45 4.41 1.96
C LEU A 32 10.60 4.71 3.44
N ALA A 33 11.63 4.17 4.10
CA ALA A 33 11.91 4.47 5.50
C ALA A 33 12.25 5.96 5.68
N VAL A 34 13.03 6.53 4.76
CA VAL A 34 13.33 7.98 4.78
C VAL A 34 12.04 8.78 4.57
N LEU A 35 11.21 8.39 3.60
CA LEU A 35 9.94 9.06 3.34
C LEU A 35 9.00 9.01 4.56
N GLU A 36 8.92 7.87 5.22
CA GLU A 36 8.10 7.74 6.44
C GLU A 36 8.58 8.68 7.54
N LEU A 37 9.90 8.87 7.65
CA LEU A 37 10.48 9.75 8.65
C LEU A 37 10.09 11.22 8.42
N PHE A 38 10.12 11.67 7.17
CA PHE A 38 9.82 13.06 6.81
C PHE A 38 8.34 13.32 6.48
N ARG A 39 7.61 12.27 6.13
CA ARG A 39 6.19 12.35 5.75
C ARG A 39 5.38 11.24 6.42
N PRO A 40 5.36 11.18 7.78
CA PRO A 40 4.75 10.06 8.50
C PRO A 40 3.24 9.94 8.32
N ASN A 41 2.58 11.02 7.93
CA ASN A 41 1.12 11.05 7.75
C ASN A 41 0.70 11.08 6.28
N HIS A 42 1.54 10.56 5.38
CA HIS A 42 1.22 10.56 3.95
C HIS A 42 0.74 9.17 3.51
N PRO A 43 -0.54 9.03 3.09
CA PRO A 43 -1.07 7.71 2.73
C PRO A 43 -0.36 7.06 1.55
N SER A 44 0.18 7.84 0.60
CA SER A 44 0.92 7.30 -0.54
C SER A 44 2.17 6.51 -0.12
N VAL A 45 2.82 6.93 0.97
CA VAL A 45 4.00 6.23 1.49
C VAL A 45 3.58 4.88 2.07
N ALA A 46 2.46 4.83 2.79
CA ALA A 46 1.92 3.59 3.32
C ALA A 46 1.54 2.61 2.21
N VAL A 47 0.91 3.11 1.14
CA VAL A 47 0.56 2.30 -0.03
C VAL A 47 1.82 1.75 -0.69
N ALA A 48 2.83 2.59 -0.90
CA ALA A 48 4.09 2.17 -1.52
C ALA A 48 4.80 1.09 -0.70
N LYS A 49 4.79 1.22 0.61
CA LYS A 49 5.39 0.21 1.50
C LYS A 49 4.65 -1.12 1.39
N THR A 50 3.32 -1.07 1.33
CA THR A 50 2.50 -2.27 1.14
C THR A 50 2.83 -2.94 -0.20
N VAL A 51 2.90 -2.17 -1.28
CA VAL A 51 3.24 -2.67 -2.61
C VAL A 51 4.63 -3.30 -2.61
N ALA A 52 5.61 -2.67 -1.95
CA ALA A 52 6.96 -3.21 -1.87
C ALA A 52 6.98 -4.58 -1.18
N LEU A 53 6.26 -4.73 -0.08
CA LEU A 53 6.17 -6.02 0.62
C LEU A 53 5.51 -7.08 -0.25
N MET A 54 4.43 -6.73 -0.95
CA MET A 54 3.72 -7.65 -1.84
C MET A 54 4.60 -8.06 -3.02
N SER A 55 5.35 -7.13 -3.60
CA SER A 55 6.23 -7.41 -4.74
C SER A 55 7.39 -8.31 -4.35
N ALA A 56 7.80 -8.27 -3.09
CA ALA A 56 8.80 -9.18 -2.55
C ALA A 56 8.22 -10.57 -2.24
N GLY A 57 6.92 -10.75 -2.43
CA GLY A 57 6.23 -12.01 -2.13
C GLY A 57 5.86 -12.17 -0.66
N ASP A 58 6.07 -11.14 0.14
CA ASP A 58 5.80 -11.20 1.58
C ASP A 58 4.39 -10.67 1.88
N PHE A 59 3.39 -11.43 1.44
CA PHE A 59 1.99 -11.05 1.58
C PHE A 59 1.55 -11.01 3.04
N GLU A 60 2.08 -11.89 3.86
CA GLU A 60 1.76 -11.92 5.29
C GLU A 60 2.24 -10.65 5.98
N ALA A 61 3.48 -10.22 5.70
CA ALA A 61 4.00 -8.97 6.22
C ALA A 61 3.21 -7.76 5.73
N ALA A 62 2.76 -7.80 4.47
CA ALA A 62 1.94 -6.72 3.92
C ALA A 62 0.62 -6.58 4.68
N VAL A 63 -0.07 -7.68 4.94
CA VAL A 63 -1.32 -7.68 5.71
C VAL A 63 -1.07 -7.21 7.14
N ALA A 64 0.00 -7.70 7.77
CA ALA A 64 0.36 -7.31 9.14
C ALA A 64 0.65 -5.80 9.23
N TYR A 65 1.35 -5.26 8.25
CA TYR A 65 1.65 -3.82 8.19
C TYR A 65 0.37 -2.99 8.02
N VAL A 66 -0.50 -3.41 7.10
CA VAL A 66 -1.76 -2.68 6.85
C VAL A 66 -2.65 -2.70 8.10
N ASP A 67 -2.83 -3.86 8.71
CA ASP A 67 -3.67 -3.97 9.91
C ASP A 67 -3.05 -3.33 11.15
N GLY A 68 -1.76 -3.51 11.34
CA GLY A 68 -1.08 -3.06 12.55
C GLY A 68 -0.71 -1.59 12.58
N GLU A 69 -0.45 -1.00 11.41
CA GLU A 69 0.03 0.38 11.32
C GLU A 69 -0.74 1.25 10.34
N ALA A 70 -0.83 0.84 9.08
CA ALA A 70 -1.30 1.73 8.01
C ALA A 70 -2.78 2.11 8.18
N LEU A 71 -3.66 1.16 8.43
CA LEU A 71 -5.08 1.43 8.62
C LEU A 71 -5.39 2.12 9.96
N ARG A 72 -4.47 2.03 10.92
CA ARG A 72 -4.62 2.81 12.16
C ARG A 72 -4.44 4.30 11.91
N LYS A 73 -3.53 4.65 11.00
CA LYS A 73 -3.28 6.05 10.61
C LYS A 73 -4.29 6.52 9.56
N PHE A 74 -4.67 5.65 8.63
CA PHE A 74 -5.52 5.98 7.50
C PHE A 74 -6.69 5.00 7.41
N PRO A 75 -7.62 5.03 8.40
CA PRO A 75 -8.69 4.02 8.49
C PRO A 75 -9.66 4.02 7.32
N ASP A 76 -9.75 5.12 6.58
CA ASP A 76 -10.66 5.24 5.44
C ASP A 76 -9.98 5.02 4.10
N SER A 77 -8.72 4.60 4.10
CA SER A 77 -7.98 4.39 2.85
C SER A 77 -8.50 3.16 2.10
N ALA A 78 -9.25 3.40 1.05
CA ALA A 78 -9.74 2.33 0.19
C ALA A 78 -8.61 1.61 -0.52
N MET A 79 -7.53 2.32 -0.89
CA MET A 79 -6.39 1.72 -1.57
C MET A 79 -5.67 0.71 -0.67
N LEU A 80 -5.47 1.04 0.61
CA LEU A 80 -4.88 0.10 1.57
C LEU A 80 -5.75 -1.14 1.74
N LYS A 81 -7.06 -0.95 1.81
CA LYS A 81 -8.00 -2.06 1.92
C LYS A 81 -7.98 -2.94 0.68
N ALA A 82 -7.91 -2.32 -0.52
CA ALA A 82 -7.84 -3.06 -1.77
C ALA A 82 -6.57 -3.92 -1.84
N PHE A 83 -5.41 -3.37 -1.47
CA PHE A 83 -4.16 -4.12 -1.44
C PHE A 83 -4.17 -5.20 -0.37
N LYS A 84 -4.76 -4.94 0.79
CA LYS A 84 -4.93 -5.98 1.81
C LYS A 84 -5.75 -7.15 1.25
N GLY A 85 -6.86 -6.85 0.59
CA GLY A 85 -7.69 -7.88 -0.04
C GLY A 85 -6.93 -8.67 -1.08
N MET A 86 -6.13 -8.00 -1.91
CA MET A 86 -5.29 -8.67 -2.90
C MET A 86 -4.29 -9.61 -2.23
N ALA A 87 -3.62 -9.16 -1.17
CA ALA A 87 -2.66 -9.99 -0.43
C ALA A 87 -3.33 -11.21 0.18
N LEU A 88 -4.52 -11.05 0.74
CA LEU A 88 -5.29 -12.16 1.30
C LEU A 88 -5.66 -13.20 0.23
N ILE A 89 -6.06 -12.74 -0.97
CA ILE A 89 -6.35 -13.65 -2.10
C ILE A 89 -5.09 -14.43 -2.48
N ARG A 90 -3.94 -13.77 -2.53
CA ARG A 90 -2.67 -14.43 -2.85
C ARG A 90 -2.27 -15.47 -1.81
N MET A 91 -2.73 -15.32 -0.58
CA MET A 91 -2.52 -16.31 0.48
C MET A 91 -3.64 -17.36 0.55
N GLU A 92 -4.52 -17.38 -0.44
CA GLU A 92 -5.68 -18.27 -0.49
C GLU A 92 -6.64 -18.07 0.70
N ARG A 93 -6.73 -16.84 1.18
CA ARG A 93 -7.63 -16.45 2.28
C ARG A 93 -8.76 -15.58 1.75
N LYS A 94 -9.44 -16.07 0.73
CA LYS A 94 -10.48 -15.34 0.02
C LYS A 94 -11.65 -14.94 0.92
N THR A 95 -12.03 -15.80 1.86
CA THR A 95 -13.14 -15.52 2.78
C THR A 95 -12.88 -14.25 3.60
N GLU A 96 -11.62 -14.04 4.01
CA GLU A 96 -11.24 -12.84 4.74
C GLU A 96 -11.09 -11.63 3.82
N ALA A 97 -10.76 -11.85 2.54
CA ALA A 97 -10.59 -10.78 1.56
C ALA A 97 -11.91 -10.14 1.17
N LEU A 98 -13.00 -10.92 1.08
CA LEU A 98 -14.28 -10.45 0.57
C LEU A 98 -14.83 -9.21 1.30
N PRO A 99 -14.93 -9.19 2.64
CA PRO A 99 -15.47 -8.01 3.31
C PRO A 99 -14.60 -6.77 3.14
N VAL A 100 -13.27 -6.94 3.13
CA VAL A 100 -12.33 -5.83 2.93
C VAL A 100 -12.48 -5.25 1.52
N LEU A 101 -12.58 -6.11 0.51
CA LEU A 101 -12.74 -5.69 -0.88
C LEU A 101 -14.09 -5.03 -1.12
N ARG A 102 -15.15 -5.53 -0.51
CA ARG A 102 -16.48 -4.91 -0.62
C ARG A 102 -16.47 -3.50 -0.03
N GLU A 103 -15.78 -3.31 1.08
CA GLU A 103 -15.64 -2.00 1.70
C GLU A 103 -14.86 -1.05 0.80
N ALA A 104 -13.75 -1.50 0.22
CA ALA A 104 -12.97 -0.69 -0.71
C ALA A 104 -13.76 -0.34 -1.98
N ALA A 105 -14.57 -1.27 -2.48
CA ALA A 105 -15.37 -1.07 -3.69
C ALA A 105 -16.46 0.00 -3.51
N ARG A 106 -16.84 0.29 -2.27
CA ARG A 106 -17.84 1.33 -1.97
C ARG A 106 -17.26 2.74 -1.93
N SER A 107 -15.94 2.86 -2.04
CA SER A 107 -15.29 4.17 -1.94
C SER A 107 -15.75 5.10 -3.07
N THR A 108 -16.12 6.32 -2.68
CA THR A 108 -16.42 7.40 -3.62
C THR A 108 -15.27 8.37 -3.76
N ASP A 109 -14.34 8.36 -2.79
CA ASP A 109 -13.21 9.28 -2.75
C ASP A 109 -12.03 8.79 -3.58
N ASP A 110 -11.93 7.48 -3.80
CA ASP A 110 -10.84 6.87 -4.55
C ASP A 110 -11.37 5.90 -5.60
N PRO A 111 -11.74 6.42 -6.79
CA PRO A 111 -12.28 5.58 -7.87
C PRO A 111 -11.34 4.49 -8.34
N ALA A 112 -10.03 4.74 -8.32
CA ALA A 112 -9.05 3.75 -8.73
C ALA A 112 -9.03 2.55 -7.77
N ALA A 113 -9.07 2.82 -6.47
CA ALA A 113 -9.14 1.77 -5.46
C ALA A 113 -10.44 0.99 -5.54
N ALA A 114 -11.56 1.68 -5.73
CA ALA A 114 -12.87 1.06 -5.88
C ALA A 114 -12.91 0.11 -7.08
N LYS A 115 -12.37 0.56 -8.22
CA LYS A 115 -12.31 -0.27 -9.43
C LYS A 115 -11.44 -1.49 -9.23
N MET A 116 -10.28 -1.31 -8.62
CA MET A 116 -9.37 -2.42 -8.31
C MET A 116 -10.07 -3.46 -7.44
N ALA A 117 -10.78 -3.00 -6.41
CA ALA A 117 -11.51 -3.90 -5.52
C ALA A 117 -12.64 -4.64 -6.25
N GLU A 118 -13.38 -3.94 -7.11
CA GLU A 118 -14.43 -4.57 -7.93
C GLU A 118 -13.86 -5.66 -8.83
N ASP A 119 -12.73 -5.38 -9.47
CA ASP A 119 -12.08 -6.35 -10.35
C ASP A 119 -11.61 -7.58 -9.56
N LEU A 120 -11.06 -7.37 -8.37
CA LEU A 120 -10.64 -8.47 -7.49
C LEU A 120 -11.83 -9.31 -7.00
N LEU A 121 -12.97 -8.67 -6.76
CA LEU A 121 -14.19 -9.38 -6.33
C LEU A 121 -14.74 -10.30 -7.42
N LYS A 122 -14.45 -9.99 -8.68
CA LYS A 122 -14.90 -10.79 -9.83
C LYS A 122 -13.98 -11.96 -10.17
N SER A 123 -12.78 -11.97 -9.60
CA SER A 123 -11.78 -13.00 -9.93
C SER A 123 -11.94 -14.32 -9.16
#